data_0c4af36acafe036503cfc45e77ce8ead
#
_entry.id   0c4af36acafe036503cfc45e77ce8ead
#
_cell.length_a   1.000
_cell.length_b   1.000
_cell.length_c   1.000
_cell.angle_alpha   90.00
_cell.angle_beta   90.00
_cell.angle_gamma   90.00
#
_symmetry.space_group_name_H-M   'P 1'
#
loop_
_entity.id
_entity.type
_entity.pdbx_description
1 polymer ?
#
loop_
_entity_poly.entity_id
_entity_poly.type
_entity_poly.pdbx_seq_one_letter_code
_entity_poly.pdbx_strand_id
1 'polypeptide(L)'
;TLRELKDEGVLDNIAKNYTGTDEEIGKYPYEILDVERTNGTLTVGTNAEFPPYEYYEEGKITGIDMDIMQAVCDKLGMELKIEDMAFDSVIPAVSTGKVDIGASGFTVTEERKKNVNFTDTYAKSKQVIIVRDTSVTAEKTGIAEKFYDNFIKDSRYTYLLKGLLNTLIITVFAVMIGIVFGFLIAIVRTNHDRNGGLMIL
;
A
#
# COMPACT_ATOMS: atom_id res chain seq x y z
N THR A 1 14.17 -15.87 -17.44
CA THR A 1 13.92 -14.42 -17.17
C THR A 1 14.30 -14.06 -15.74
N LEU A 2 13.70 -14.65 -14.67
CA LEU A 2 14.02 -14.27 -13.27
C LEU A 2 15.50 -14.52 -12.91
N ARG A 3 16.09 -15.66 -13.36
CA ARG A 3 17.53 -15.94 -13.17
C ARG A 3 18.42 -14.92 -13.85
N GLU A 4 18.09 -14.52 -15.06
CA GLU A 4 18.84 -13.50 -15.80
C GLU A 4 18.79 -12.15 -15.07
N LEU A 5 17.60 -11.71 -14.61
CA LEU A 5 17.46 -10.49 -13.80
C LEU A 5 18.30 -10.57 -12.52
N LYS A 6 18.39 -11.75 -11.91
CA LYS A 6 19.26 -11.98 -10.75
C LYS A 6 20.73 -11.87 -11.11
N ASP A 7 21.17 -12.54 -12.20
CA ASP A 7 22.56 -12.52 -12.66
C ASP A 7 23.00 -11.10 -13.10
N GLU A 8 22.04 -10.32 -13.62
CA GLU A 8 22.24 -8.91 -13.98
C GLU A 8 22.24 -7.96 -12.74
N GLY A 9 21.96 -8.47 -11.53
CA GLY A 9 21.93 -7.70 -10.30
C GLY A 9 20.66 -6.83 -10.10
N VAL A 10 19.68 -6.95 -10.99
CA VAL A 10 18.42 -6.18 -10.91
C VAL A 10 17.65 -6.50 -9.64
N LEU A 11 17.55 -7.79 -9.27
CA LEU A 11 16.83 -8.21 -8.07
C LEU A 11 17.50 -7.69 -6.79
N ASP A 12 18.84 -7.67 -6.76
CA ASP A 12 19.61 -7.16 -5.62
C ASP A 12 19.40 -5.64 -5.45
N ASN A 13 19.36 -4.89 -6.55
CA ASN A 13 19.12 -3.46 -6.51
C ASN A 13 17.68 -3.16 -6.03
N ILE A 14 16.67 -3.87 -6.54
CA ILE A 14 15.30 -3.76 -6.07
C ILE A 14 15.25 -4.06 -4.56
N ALA A 15 15.82 -5.16 -4.11
CA ALA A 15 15.82 -5.50 -2.69
C ALA A 15 16.49 -4.42 -1.83
N LYS A 16 17.64 -3.87 -2.24
CA LYS A 16 18.33 -2.78 -1.55
C LYS A 16 17.53 -1.50 -1.47
N ASN A 17 16.74 -1.20 -2.51
CA ASN A 17 15.89 -0.02 -2.52
C ASN A 17 14.86 0.00 -1.37
N TYR A 18 14.41 -1.19 -0.93
CA TYR A 18 13.39 -1.34 0.12
C TYR A 18 13.94 -1.81 1.46
N THR A 19 15.01 -2.62 1.47
CA THR A 19 15.50 -3.32 2.67
C THR A 19 17.01 -3.16 2.89
N GLY A 20 17.65 -2.28 2.15
CA GLY A 20 19.07 -1.96 2.30
C GLY A 20 19.39 -1.18 3.60
N THR A 21 20.59 -0.65 3.67
CA THR A 21 20.96 0.29 4.73
C THR A 21 20.20 1.62 4.58
N ASP A 22 20.19 2.44 5.63
CA ASP A 22 19.56 3.78 5.58
C ASP A 22 20.08 4.65 4.43
N GLU A 23 21.32 4.40 3.98
CA GLU A 23 21.93 5.10 2.85
C GLU A 23 21.48 4.53 1.48
N GLU A 24 21.03 3.30 1.44
CA GLU A 24 20.64 2.59 0.21
C GLU A 24 19.13 2.68 -0.05
N ILE A 25 18.31 2.75 0.98
CA ILE A 25 16.84 2.82 0.84
C ILE A 25 16.45 4.04 -0.01
N GLY A 26 15.62 3.78 -1.04
CA GLY A 26 15.14 4.79 -1.99
C GLY A 26 16.19 5.27 -3.00
N LYS A 27 17.37 4.62 -3.10
CA LYS A 27 18.43 5.00 -4.05
C LYS A 27 18.46 4.15 -5.32
N TYR A 28 17.75 3.05 -5.34
CA TYR A 28 17.73 2.10 -6.45
C TYR A 28 16.30 1.80 -6.93
N PRO A 29 15.45 2.85 -7.17
CA PRO A 29 14.10 2.60 -7.67
C PRO A 29 14.19 1.87 -9.00
N TYR A 30 13.32 0.89 -9.20
CA TYR A 30 13.22 0.24 -10.49
C TYR A 30 12.59 1.21 -11.49
N GLU A 31 13.33 1.54 -12.54
CA GLU A 31 12.83 2.37 -13.63
C GLU A 31 12.19 1.48 -14.70
N ILE A 32 10.91 1.70 -14.96
CA ILE A 32 10.17 0.97 -15.99
C ILE A 32 10.79 1.25 -17.35
N LEU A 33 11.18 0.19 -18.04
CA LEU A 33 11.81 0.31 -19.35
C LEU A 33 10.80 0.69 -20.43
N ASP A 34 11.20 1.59 -21.32
CA ASP A 34 10.44 1.93 -22.53
C ASP A 34 10.68 0.83 -23.59
N VAL A 35 9.95 -0.26 -23.45
CA VAL A 35 10.02 -1.42 -24.36
C VAL A 35 8.67 -1.63 -25.04
N GLU A 36 8.71 -2.16 -26.26
CA GLU A 36 7.49 -2.53 -26.98
C GLU A 36 6.81 -3.71 -26.29
N ARG A 37 5.52 -3.55 -25.90
CA ARG A 37 4.73 -4.52 -25.12
C ARG A 37 3.71 -5.22 -26.00
N THR A 38 4.20 -6.08 -26.90
CA THR A 38 3.36 -6.79 -27.88
C THR A 38 3.07 -8.23 -27.52
N ASN A 39 3.66 -8.74 -26.42
CA ASN A 39 3.55 -10.14 -26.03
C ASN A 39 2.37 -10.43 -25.07
N GLY A 40 1.40 -9.50 -25.00
CA GLY A 40 0.20 -9.66 -24.18
C GLY A 40 0.37 -9.13 -22.76
N THR A 41 -0.51 -9.59 -21.87
CA THR A 41 -0.59 -9.13 -20.48
C THR A 41 -0.22 -10.28 -19.53
N LEU A 42 0.62 -10.00 -18.55
CA LEU A 42 0.88 -10.89 -17.43
C LEU A 42 0.03 -10.44 -16.24
N THR A 43 -0.95 -11.25 -15.85
CA THR A 43 -1.82 -10.98 -14.71
C THR A 43 -1.21 -11.58 -13.45
N VAL A 44 -0.89 -10.72 -12.49
CA VAL A 44 -0.24 -11.08 -11.22
C VAL A 44 -1.24 -10.96 -10.08
N GLY A 45 -1.51 -12.06 -9.37
CA GLY A 45 -2.28 -12.07 -8.13
C GLY A 45 -1.38 -11.75 -6.93
N THR A 46 -1.82 -10.86 -6.05
CA THR A 46 -1.08 -10.46 -4.85
C THR A 46 -2.03 -10.18 -3.69
N ASN A 47 -1.49 -10.01 -2.47
CA ASN A 47 -2.20 -9.46 -1.31
C ASN A 47 -1.42 -8.25 -0.80
N ALA A 48 -1.88 -7.05 -1.16
CA ALA A 48 -1.15 -5.80 -0.95
C ALA A 48 -1.20 -5.29 0.52
N GLU A 49 -0.92 -6.18 1.47
CA GLU A 49 -0.91 -5.92 2.91
C GLU A 49 0.41 -6.31 3.60
N PHE A 50 1.48 -6.57 2.83
CA PHE A 50 2.73 -7.10 3.34
C PHE A 50 3.97 -6.26 2.96
N PRO A 51 4.11 -5.03 3.49
CA PRO A 51 5.31 -4.22 3.24
C PRO A 51 6.58 -4.92 3.81
N PRO A 52 7.73 -4.80 3.14
CA PRO A 52 8.00 -4.01 1.93
C PRO A 52 7.80 -4.80 0.62
N TYR A 53 7.21 -5.99 0.66
CA TYR A 53 7.06 -6.84 -0.53
C TYR A 53 5.93 -6.38 -1.45
N GLU A 54 4.72 -6.19 -0.92
CA GLU A 54 3.56 -5.67 -1.62
C GLU A 54 2.66 -4.87 -0.67
N TYR A 55 2.37 -3.63 -1.02
CA TYR A 55 1.54 -2.74 -0.20
C TYR A 55 1.00 -1.57 -1.01
N TYR A 56 -0.01 -0.89 -0.47
CA TYR A 56 -0.54 0.32 -1.07
C TYR A 56 0.27 1.54 -0.66
N GLU A 57 0.71 2.33 -1.65
CA GLU A 57 1.32 3.63 -1.49
C GLU A 57 0.68 4.60 -2.49
N GLU A 58 0.14 5.71 -2.01
CA GLU A 58 -0.56 6.72 -2.83
C GLU A 58 -1.64 6.13 -3.77
N GLY A 59 -2.31 5.05 -3.35
CA GLY A 59 -3.37 4.39 -4.10
C GLY A 59 -2.89 3.43 -5.20
N LYS A 60 -1.59 3.16 -5.27
CA LYS A 60 -0.99 2.15 -6.14
C LYS A 60 -0.41 1.02 -5.32
N ILE A 61 -0.42 -0.19 -5.89
CA ILE A 61 0.27 -1.32 -5.29
C ILE A 61 1.73 -1.26 -5.72
N THR A 62 2.63 -1.24 -4.74
CA THR A 62 4.09 -1.13 -4.90
C THR A 62 4.80 -2.11 -3.99
N GLY A 63 6.11 -2.19 -4.09
CA GLY A 63 6.96 -3.04 -3.26
C GLY A 63 7.89 -3.93 -4.07
N ILE A 64 8.72 -4.70 -3.37
CA ILE A 64 9.74 -5.57 -3.96
C ILE A 64 9.15 -6.50 -5.01
N ASP A 65 8.05 -7.17 -4.68
CA ASP A 65 7.42 -8.14 -5.58
C ASP A 65 6.86 -7.48 -6.83
N MET A 66 6.30 -6.26 -6.69
CA MET A 66 5.75 -5.52 -7.81
C MET A 66 6.84 -5.01 -8.76
N ASP A 67 7.94 -4.51 -8.22
CA ASP A 67 9.09 -4.08 -9.03
C ASP A 67 9.75 -5.27 -9.75
N ILE A 68 9.84 -6.43 -9.09
CA ILE A 68 10.33 -7.67 -9.73
C ILE A 68 9.38 -8.09 -10.86
N MET A 69 8.08 -8.05 -10.66
CA MET A 69 7.11 -8.41 -11.70
C MET A 69 7.15 -7.41 -12.87
N GLN A 70 7.35 -6.12 -12.59
CA GLN A 70 7.55 -5.13 -13.64
C GLN A 70 8.82 -5.41 -14.46
N ALA A 71 9.94 -5.73 -13.80
CA ALA A 71 11.19 -6.10 -14.48
C ALA A 71 11.03 -7.36 -15.33
N VAL A 72 10.25 -8.34 -14.87
CA VAL A 72 9.90 -9.54 -15.65
C VAL A 72 9.08 -9.17 -16.88
N CYS A 73 8.06 -8.32 -16.73
CA CYS A 73 7.22 -7.86 -17.84
C CYS A 73 8.03 -7.07 -18.87
N ASP A 74 8.91 -6.18 -18.42
CA ASP A 74 9.79 -5.40 -19.32
C ASP A 74 10.69 -6.32 -20.15
N LYS A 75 11.27 -7.34 -19.51
CA LYS A 75 12.12 -8.30 -20.19
C LYS A 75 11.37 -9.24 -21.16
N LEU A 76 10.08 -9.48 -20.87
CA LEU A 76 9.23 -10.31 -21.73
C LEU A 76 8.46 -9.50 -22.80
N GLY A 77 8.50 -8.17 -22.76
CA GLY A 77 7.69 -7.33 -23.65
C GLY A 77 6.19 -7.50 -23.40
N MET A 78 5.78 -7.65 -22.12
CA MET A 78 4.40 -7.85 -21.70
C MET A 78 3.89 -6.66 -20.89
N GLU A 79 2.57 -6.44 -20.90
CA GLU A 79 1.91 -5.52 -19.97
C GLU A 79 1.77 -6.17 -18.59
N LEU A 80 2.02 -5.42 -17.52
CA LEU A 80 1.77 -5.88 -16.15
C LEU A 80 0.36 -5.50 -15.72
N LYS A 81 -0.41 -6.50 -15.27
CA LYS A 81 -1.70 -6.29 -14.59
C LYS A 81 -1.65 -6.89 -13.20
N ILE A 82 -1.92 -6.09 -12.17
CA ILE A 82 -1.92 -6.54 -10.78
C ILE A 82 -3.36 -6.70 -10.31
N GLU A 83 -3.67 -7.84 -9.68
CA GLU A 83 -4.94 -8.11 -9.03
C GLU A 83 -4.73 -8.35 -7.54
N ASP A 84 -5.25 -7.43 -6.72
CA ASP A 84 -5.25 -7.56 -5.27
C ASP A 84 -6.35 -8.52 -4.81
N MET A 85 -6.01 -9.43 -3.91
CA MET A 85 -6.95 -10.39 -3.36
C MET A 85 -6.47 -10.91 -2.00
N ALA A 86 -7.35 -11.56 -1.25
CA ALA A 86 -6.97 -12.21 0.00
C ALA A 86 -5.83 -13.21 -0.22
N PHE A 87 -4.83 -13.23 0.67
CA PHE A 87 -3.62 -14.06 0.55
C PHE A 87 -3.93 -15.54 0.25
N ASP A 88 -4.90 -16.11 0.98
CA ASP A 88 -5.31 -17.50 0.79
C ASP A 88 -5.99 -17.78 -0.56
N SER A 89 -6.37 -16.73 -1.29
CA SER A 89 -7.01 -16.84 -2.60
C SER A 89 -5.99 -16.81 -3.76
N VAL A 90 -4.76 -16.37 -3.54
CA VAL A 90 -3.76 -16.20 -4.61
C VAL A 90 -3.38 -17.55 -5.23
N ILE A 91 -3.02 -18.56 -4.42
CA ILE A 91 -2.65 -19.89 -4.94
C ILE A 91 -3.82 -20.55 -5.69
N PRO A 92 -5.06 -20.58 -5.17
CA PRO A 92 -6.23 -21.01 -5.94
C PRO A 92 -6.44 -20.25 -7.25
N ALA A 93 -6.22 -18.93 -7.26
CA ALA A 93 -6.37 -18.14 -8.49
C ALA A 93 -5.33 -18.52 -9.56
N VAL A 94 -4.09 -18.79 -9.16
CA VAL A 94 -3.05 -19.30 -10.08
C VAL A 94 -3.41 -20.68 -10.58
N SER A 95 -3.78 -21.60 -9.68
CA SER A 95 -4.05 -23.01 -10.06
C SER A 95 -5.27 -23.16 -10.98
N THR A 96 -6.21 -22.23 -10.92
CA THR A 96 -7.41 -22.20 -11.79
C THR A 96 -7.23 -21.37 -13.05
N GLY A 97 -6.07 -20.70 -13.22
CA GLY A 97 -5.80 -19.82 -14.36
C GLY A 97 -6.56 -18.49 -14.34
N LYS A 98 -7.09 -18.08 -13.18
CA LYS A 98 -7.70 -16.75 -13.01
C LYS A 98 -6.64 -15.65 -13.08
N VAL A 99 -5.44 -15.91 -12.58
CA VAL A 99 -4.24 -15.11 -12.75
C VAL A 99 -3.11 -15.98 -13.27
N ASP A 100 -2.14 -15.40 -13.96
CA ASP A 100 -1.04 -16.14 -14.58
C ASP A 100 0.03 -16.54 -13.57
N ILE A 101 0.29 -15.67 -12.59
CA ILE A 101 1.31 -15.84 -11.56
C ILE A 101 0.86 -15.23 -10.23
N GLY A 102 1.38 -15.73 -9.13
CA GLY A 102 1.22 -15.15 -7.80
C GLY A 102 2.55 -14.59 -7.30
N ALA A 103 2.55 -13.33 -6.86
CA ALA A 103 3.67 -12.68 -6.19
C ALA A 103 3.15 -12.00 -4.91
N SER A 104 3.51 -12.55 -3.75
CA SER A 104 3.02 -12.09 -2.45
C SER A 104 3.86 -12.67 -1.30
N GLY A 105 5.16 -12.46 -1.33
CA GLY A 105 6.09 -12.90 -0.28
C GLY A 105 5.98 -14.39 0.08
N PHE A 106 5.62 -15.26 -0.86
CA PHE A 106 5.32 -16.66 -0.57
C PHE A 106 6.52 -17.46 -0.06
N THR A 107 6.34 -18.12 1.07
CA THR A 107 7.23 -19.21 1.50
C THR A 107 6.89 -20.49 0.74
N VAL A 108 7.91 -21.11 0.15
CA VAL A 108 7.76 -22.40 -0.55
C VAL A 108 7.54 -23.50 0.49
N THR A 109 6.42 -24.22 0.39
CA THR A 109 6.10 -25.39 1.23
C THR A 109 5.71 -26.58 0.37
N GLU A 110 5.89 -27.80 0.89
CA GLU A 110 5.50 -29.01 0.17
C GLU A 110 3.98 -29.12 -0.09
N GLU A 111 3.19 -28.48 0.77
CA GLU A 111 1.74 -28.40 0.57
C GLU A 111 1.39 -27.51 -0.63
N ARG A 112 1.99 -26.33 -0.71
CA ARG A 112 1.77 -25.37 -1.80
C ARG A 112 2.26 -25.90 -3.13
N LYS A 113 3.38 -26.63 -3.16
CA LYS A 113 3.93 -27.28 -4.36
C LYS A 113 3.00 -28.32 -5.00
N LYS A 114 2.00 -28.80 -4.27
CA LYS A 114 1.00 -29.73 -4.84
C LYS A 114 0.04 -29.02 -5.79
N ASN A 115 -0.11 -27.72 -5.65
CA ASN A 115 -1.11 -26.95 -6.37
C ASN A 115 -0.50 -26.02 -7.44
N VAL A 116 0.73 -25.55 -7.24
CA VAL A 116 1.42 -24.60 -8.12
C VAL A 116 2.92 -24.89 -8.17
N ASN A 117 3.57 -24.46 -9.26
CA ASN A 117 5.03 -24.45 -9.36
C ASN A 117 5.58 -23.14 -8.77
N PHE A 118 6.78 -23.23 -8.22
CA PHE A 118 7.51 -22.06 -7.70
C PHE A 118 8.74 -21.76 -8.54
N THR A 119 9.09 -20.49 -8.61
CA THR A 119 10.36 -20.01 -9.15
C THR A 119 11.50 -20.32 -8.19
N ASP A 120 12.74 -20.00 -8.59
CA ASP A 120 13.85 -19.94 -7.64
C ASP A 120 13.59 -18.84 -6.58
N THR A 121 14.16 -19.05 -5.39
CA THR A 121 14.03 -18.08 -4.29
C THR A 121 14.75 -16.78 -4.63
N TYR A 122 14.04 -15.67 -4.55
CA TYR A 122 14.56 -14.31 -4.81
C TYR A 122 14.86 -13.52 -3.52
N ALA A 123 14.26 -13.91 -2.38
CA ALA A 123 14.48 -13.27 -1.08
C ALA A 123 14.68 -14.29 0.04
N LYS A 124 15.44 -13.92 1.06
CA LYS A 124 15.58 -14.68 2.31
C LYS A 124 15.16 -13.79 3.46
N SER A 125 14.14 -14.20 4.22
CA SER A 125 13.68 -13.50 5.41
C SER A 125 13.94 -14.31 6.67
N LYS A 126 14.05 -13.62 7.80
CA LYS A 126 14.08 -14.22 9.14
C LYS A 126 12.83 -13.78 9.88
N GLN A 127 12.06 -14.74 10.36
CA GLN A 127 10.97 -14.46 11.27
C GLN A 127 11.46 -14.63 12.72
N VAL A 128 11.14 -13.67 13.57
CA VAL A 128 11.48 -13.69 14.99
C VAL A 128 10.22 -13.46 15.82
N ILE A 129 10.20 -14.04 17.00
CA ILE A 129 9.13 -13.80 17.97
C ILE A 129 9.63 -12.69 18.90
N ILE A 130 8.89 -11.59 18.96
CA ILE A 130 9.17 -10.53 19.92
C ILE A 130 8.49 -10.91 21.23
N VAL A 131 9.27 -11.07 22.28
CA VAL A 131 8.77 -11.31 23.62
C VAL A 131 9.09 -10.13 24.51
N ARG A 132 8.27 -9.90 25.52
CA ARG A 132 8.54 -8.89 26.52
C ARG A 132 9.81 -9.29 27.29
N ASP A 133 10.81 -8.43 27.30
CA ASP A 133 11.97 -8.61 28.15
C ASP A 133 11.58 -8.30 29.61
N THR A 134 11.46 -9.34 30.40
CA THR A 134 11.13 -9.23 31.85
C THR A 134 12.36 -8.86 32.69
N SER A 135 13.58 -8.90 32.14
CA SER A 135 14.80 -8.46 32.82
C SER A 135 14.96 -6.95 32.80
N VAL A 136 14.35 -6.27 31.79
CA VAL A 136 14.24 -4.82 31.80
C VAL A 136 13.17 -4.45 32.83
N THR A 137 13.59 -4.20 34.05
CA THR A 137 12.74 -3.47 34.99
C THR A 137 12.34 -2.18 34.34
N ALA A 138 11.04 -2.03 34.03
CA ALA A 138 10.54 -0.77 33.53
C ALA A 138 10.98 0.29 34.54
N GLU A 139 11.98 1.09 34.18
CA GLU A 139 12.26 2.31 34.93
C GLU A 139 10.92 2.97 35.13
N LYS A 140 10.61 3.33 36.38
CA LYS A 140 9.41 4.09 36.68
C LYS A 140 9.57 5.47 36.09
N THR A 141 9.49 5.55 34.74
CA THR A 141 9.47 6.83 34.04
C THR A 141 8.33 7.65 34.61
N GLY A 142 8.66 8.83 35.10
CA GLY A 142 7.64 9.75 35.62
C GLY A 142 6.62 10.12 34.54
N ILE A 143 5.43 10.54 34.96
CA ILE A 143 4.38 10.99 34.02
C ILE A 143 4.92 12.06 33.06
N ALA A 144 5.79 12.95 33.53
CA ALA A 144 6.43 13.97 32.73
C ALA A 144 7.33 13.40 31.62
N GLU A 145 8.09 12.35 31.93
CA GLU A 145 8.98 11.69 30.97
C GLU A 145 8.19 10.90 29.92
N LYS A 146 7.14 10.21 30.33
CA LYS A 146 6.20 9.57 29.40
C LYS A 146 5.49 10.59 28.49
N PHE A 147 5.14 11.74 29.04
CA PHE A 147 4.58 12.82 28.23
C PHE A 147 5.59 13.34 27.22
N TYR A 148 6.82 13.58 27.64
CA TYR A 148 7.89 14.00 26.74
C TYR A 148 8.14 13.00 25.61
N ASP A 149 8.30 11.70 25.92
CA ASP A 149 8.56 10.63 24.93
C ASP A 149 7.40 10.43 23.96
N ASN A 150 6.16 10.62 24.39
CA ASN A 150 4.99 10.38 23.56
C ASN A 150 4.57 11.60 22.72
N PHE A 151 4.84 12.82 23.19
CA PHE A 151 4.34 14.03 22.56
C PHE A 151 5.43 14.96 22.02
N ILE A 152 6.55 15.09 22.73
CA ILE A 152 7.58 16.09 22.41
C ILE A 152 8.68 15.47 21.54
N LYS A 153 9.15 14.27 21.93
CA LYS A 153 10.19 13.55 21.21
C LYS A 153 9.80 13.36 19.74
N ASP A 154 10.73 13.53 18.84
CA ASP A 154 10.53 13.46 17.40
C ASP A 154 9.43 14.41 16.87
N SER A 155 9.14 15.47 17.60
CA SER A 155 8.11 16.46 17.23
C SER A 155 6.72 15.87 16.98
N ARG A 156 6.36 14.76 17.66
CA ARG A 156 5.10 14.03 17.46
C ARG A 156 3.84 14.89 17.65
N TYR A 157 3.91 15.93 18.50
CA TYR A 157 2.82 16.89 18.65
C TYR A 157 2.41 17.58 17.33
N THR A 158 3.33 17.66 16.34
CA THR A 158 3.03 18.28 15.04
C THR A 158 1.97 17.49 14.26
N TYR A 159 1.92 16.18 14.42
CA TYR A 159 0.87 15.33 13.81
C TYR A 159 -0.51 15.66 14.39
N LEU A 160 -0.57 15.85 15.72
CA LEU A 160 -1.80 16.23 16.40
C LEU A 160 -2.26 17.64 15.98
N LEU A 161 -1.34 18.61 15.90
CA LEU A 161 -1.65 19.95 15.45
C LEU A 161 -2.09 20.00 13.99
N LYS A 162 -1.45 19.24 13.10
CA LYS A 162 -1.87 19.13 11.71
C LYS A 162 -3.26 18.48 11.59
N GLY A 163 -3.52 17.41 12.33
CA GLY A 163 -4.84 16.80 12.38
C GLY A 163 -5.93 17.77 12.86
N LEU A 164 -5.65 18.51 13.94
CA LEU A 164 -6.57 19.52 14.45
C LEU A 164 -6.82 20.63 13.44
N LEU A 165 -5.77 21.14 12.80
CA LEU A 165 -5.90 22.18 11.77
C LEU A 165 -6.75 21.69 10.59
N ASN A 166 -6.51 20.48 10.10
CA ASN A 166 -7.31 19.90 9.02
C ASN A 166 -8.79 19.77 9.41
N THR A 167 -9.07 19.32 10.63
CA THR A 167 -10.44 19.22 11.14
C THR A 167 -11.10 20.60 11.19
N LEU A 168 -10.40 21.63 11.65
CA LEU A 168 -10.90 23.00 11.69
C LEU A 168 -11.21 23.53 10.28
N ILE A 169 -10.32 23.32 9.34
CA ILE A 169 -10.51 23.71 7.92
C ILE A 169 -11.76 23.03 7.35
N ILE A 170 -11.87 21.72 7.49
CA ILE A 170 -13.02 20.95 6.97
C ILE A 170 -14.32 21.45 7.62
N THR A 171 -14.33 21.71 8.92
CA THR A 171 -15.50 22.20 9.65
C THR A 171 -15.94 23.58 9.12
N VAL A 172 -15.01 24.51 8.92
CA VAL A 172 -15.32 25.84 8.37
C VAL A 172 -15.94 25.74 6.98
N PHE A 173 -15.35 24.92 6.10
CA PHE A 173 -15.90 24.70 4.75
C PHE A 173 -17.27 24.02 4.79
N ALA A 174 -17.49 23.04 5.65
CA ALA A 174 -18.78 22.37 5.79
C ALA A 174 -19.86 23.34 6.27
N VAL A 175 -19.55 24.20 7.25
CA VAL A 175 -20.48 25.24 7.73
C VAL A 175 -20.80 26.25 6.62
N MET A 176 -19.80 26.75 5.89
CA MET A 176 -20.03 27.68 4.79
C MET A 176 -20.93 27.08 3.71
N ILE A 177 -20.67 25.87 3.31
CA ILE A 177 -21.50 25.12 2.33
C ILE A 177 -22.92 24.95 2.87
N GLY A 178 -23.07 24.56 4.14
CA GLY A 178 -24.37 24.40 4.80
C GLY A 178 -25.19 25.69 4.82
N ILE A 179 -24.55 26.84 5.10
CA ILE A 179 -25.20 28.15 5.07
C ILE A 179 -25.67 28.49 3.64
N VAL A 180 -24.83 28.29 2.62
CA VAL A 180 -25.17 28.58 1.22
C VAL A 180 -26.38 27.73 0.78
N PHE A 181 -26.34 26.42 1.03
CA PHE A 181 -27.45 25.54 0.67
C PHE A 181 -28.71 25.85 1.47
N GLY A 182 -28.58 26.13 2.78
CA GLY A 182 -29.71 26.55 3.61
C GLY A 182 -30.37 27.84 3.11
N PHE A 183 -29.57 28.81 2.69
CA PHE A 183 -30.06 30.06 2.10
C PHE A 183 -30.75 29.83 0.75
N LEU A 184 -30.20 29.00 -0.13
CA LEU A 184 -30.81 28.64 -1.42
C LEU A 184 -32.16 27.94 -1.22
N ILE A 185 -32.24 26.99 -0.30
CA ILE A 185 -33.50 26.29 0.03
C ILE A 185 -34.54 27.28 0.61
N ALA A 186 -34.10 28.20 1.48
CA ALA A 186 -34.98 29.22 2.04
C ALA A 186 -35.57 30.15 0.96
N ILE A 187 -34.74 30.58 -0.01
CA ILE A 187 -35.22 31.39 -1.15
C ILE A 187 -36.24 30.63 -1.99
N VAL A 188 -35.95 29.38 -2.34
CA VAL A 188 -36.86 28.56 -3.13
C VAL A 188 -38.19 28.38 -2.40
N ARG A 189 -38.16 28.05 -1.11
CA ARG A 189 -39.35 27.90 -0.28
C ARG A 189 -40.15 29.21 -0.20
N THR A 190 -39.50 30.34 0.08
CA THR A 190 -40.16 31.65 0.18
C THR A 190 -40.79 32.06 -1.15
N ASN A 191 -40.15 31.80 -2.29
CA ASN A 191 -40.68 32.05 -3.63
C ASN A 191 -41.88 31.18 -3.95
N HIS A 192 -41.82 29.89 -3.54
CA HIS A 192 -42.92 28.96 -3.69
C HIS A 192 -44.15 29.39 -2.90
N ASP A 193 -43.96 29.74 -1.62
CA ASP A 193 -45.05 30.18 -0.75
C ASP A 193 -45.67 31.51 -1.24
N ARG A 194 -44.88 32.44 -1.83
CA ARG A 194 -45.34 33.73 -2.33
C ARG A 194 -46.10 33.64 -3.66
N ASN A 195 -45.80 32.68 -4.50
CA ASN A 195 -46.42 32.51 -5.82
C ASN A 195 -47.58 31.52 -5.86
N GLY A 196 -48.17 31.17 -4.70
CA GLY A 196 -49.35 30.29 -4.60
C GLY A 196 -49.06 28.91 -5.19
N GLY A 197 -47.96 28.32 -4.83
CA GLY A 197 -47.51 27.03 -5.39
C GLY A 197 -48.51 25.92 -5.22
N LEU A 198 -48.80 25.25 -6.33
CA LEU A 198 -49.56 24.04 -6.40
C LEU A 198 -48.90 22.97 -5.50
N MET A 199 -49.63 22.45 -4.55
CA MET A 199 -49.21 21.40 -3.64
C MET A 199 -48.96 20.14 -4.50
N ILE A 200 -47.67 19.80 -4.72
CA ILE A 200 -47.32 18.47 -5.23
C ILE A 200 -47.03 17.62 -3.98
N LEU A 201 -47.94 16.71 -3.73
CA LEU A 201 -47.86 15.62 -2.75
C LEU A 201 -46.64 14.72 -3.05
#